data_e339a188c1f47311f0dc03a76f12d969
#
_entry.id   e339a188c1f47311f0dc03a76f12d969
#
_cell.length_a   1.000
_cell.length_b   1.000
_cell.length_c   1.000
_cell.angle_alpha   90.00
_cell.angle_beta   90.00
_cell.angle_gamma   90.00
#
_symmetry.space_group_name_H-M   'P 1'
#
loop_
_entity.id
_entity.type
_entity.pdbx_description
1 polymer ?
#
loop_
_entity_poly.entity_id
_entity_poly.type
_entity_poly.pdbx_seq_one_letter_code
_entity_poly.pdbx_strand_id
1 'polypeptide(L)'
;MQRYHGQLSIETNTPVESITVSQSGPAGFPYAVRTSRGTIYARHVVHATNAFASQLVPGLRKKITGARAHMSAQRPGLGFPDSAGKRSWSIVSGGGFDYVTQRPSTTEGWQGDLMIGGGFVRSLKQGIDQVGVYDDGATLDGLTVAHIAGIFPSIFHPNWGQRASMEEVWSGIIALTGDNLPFVGRLGKSFTGRNIQNLQGSSKNTEDSGEWIAAGWSGEGMVWAWLAGSALGIMIAGREQEELPEVVGRPGGALASWLPEELLATNKRLRSADISRLASQM
;
A
#
# COMPACT_ATOMS: atom_id res chain seq x y z
N MET A 1 11.72 17.50 -3.14
CA MET A 1 12.87 17.17 -4.02
C MET A 1 13.98 18.21 -3.99
N GLN A 2 13.72 19.52 -3.98
CA GLN A 2 14.78 20.56 -3.98
C GLN A 2 15.82 20.41 -2.86
N ARG A 3 15.40 19.99 -1.65
CA ARG A 3 16.29 19.84 -0.47
C ARG A 3 17.35 18.74 -0.62
N TYR A 4 17.10 17.73 -1.49
CA TYR A 4 17.97 16.55 -1.66
C TYR A 4 18.40 16.37 -3.10
N HIS A 5 18.59 17.47 -3.82
CA HIS A 5 19.01 17.44 -5.22
C HIS A 5 20.31 16.63 -5.38
N GLY A 6 20.30 15.67 -6.29
CA GLY A 6 21.42 14.75 -6.53
C GLY A 6 21.53 13.57 -5.54
N GLN A 7 20.70 13.53 -4.47
CA GLN A 7 20.66 12.42 -3.50
C GLN A 7 19.44 11.53 -3.66
N LEU A 8 18.43 11.96 -4.41
CA LEU A 8 17.19 11.23 -4.68
C LEU A 8 16.92 11.25 -6.18
N SER A 9 16.72 10.09 -6.77
CA SER A 9 16.17 9.92 -8.12
C SER A 9 14.89 9.09 -8.09
N ILE A 10 13.99 9.36 -9.03
CA ILE A 10 12.78 8.58 -9.29
C ILE A 10 12.85 8.12 -10.73
N GLU A 11 12.91 6.80 -10.92
CA GLU A 11 12.97 6.16 -12.22
C GLU A 11 11.60 5.58 -12.55
N THR A 12 10.82 6.32 -13.33
CA THR A 12 9.51 5.86 -13.82
C THR A 12 9.69 4.84 -14.97
N ASN A 13 8.65 4.01 -15.21
CA ASN A 13 8.67 2.98 -16.25
C ASN A 13 9.90 2.05 -16.17
N THR A 14 10.34 1.77 -14.95
CA THR A 14 11.55 0.98 -14.69
C THR A 14 11.23 -0.11 -13.66
N PRO A 15 10.50 -1.15 -14.08
CA PRO A 15 10.15 -2.26 -13.19
C PRO A 15 11.41 -3.01 -12.73
N VAL A 16 11.41 -3.39 -11.44
CA VAL A 16 12.41 -4.32 -10.91
C VAL A 16 12.02 -5.74 -11.30
N GLU A 17 12.89 -6.39 -12.06
CA GLU A 17 12.69 -7.75 -12.57
C GLU A 17 13.16 -8.81 -11.57
N SER A 18 14.29 -8.55 -10.91
CA SER A 18 14.85 -9.46 -9.91
C SER A 18 15.78 -8.75 -8.94
N ILE A 19 15.95 -9.37 -7.77
CA ILE A 19 16.91 -8.97 -6.76
C ILE A 19 17.76 -10.20 -6.41
N THR A 20 19.07 -10.07 -6.50
CA THR A 20 20.03 -11.14 -6.19
C THR A 20 21.12 -10.63 -5.27
N VAL A 21 21.84 -11.55 -4.62
CA VAL A 21 23.08 -11.23 -3.91
C VAL A 21 24.20 -11.11 -4.96
N SER A 22 24.87 -9.96 -4.96
CA SER A 22 25.97 -9.70 -5.90
C SER A 22 27.31 -10.13 -5.31
N GLN A 23 28.05 -10.95 -6.05
CA GLN A 23 29.42 -11.32 -5.72
C GLN A 23 30.46 -10.46 -6.45
N SER A 24 30.07 -9.78 -7.51
CA SER A 24 30.92 -8.99 -8.40
C SER A 24 30.64 -7.49 -8.39
N GLY A 25 29.71 -7.03 -7.54
CA GLY A 25 29.38 -5.63 -7.40
C GLY A 25 30.42 -4.84 -6.59
N PRO A 26 30.26 -3.51 -6.51
CA PRO A 26 31.11 -2.66 -5.69
C PRO A 26 31.09 -3.09 -4.22
N ALA A 27 32.20 -2.96 -3.52
CA ALA A 27 32.31 -3.29 -2.09
C ALA A 27 31.28 -2.48 -1.28
N GLY A 28 30.57 -3.13 -0.34
CA GLY A 28 29.55 -2.50 0.47
C GLY A 28 28.14 -2.44 -0.16
N PHE A 29 27.95 -2.99 -1.39
CA PHE A 29 26.67 -3.03 -2.09
C PHE A 29 26.29 -4.48 -2.42
N PRO A 30 25.81 -5.26 -1.44
CA PRO A 30 25.63 -6.70 -1.59
C PRO A 30 24.43 -7.09 -2.46
N TYR A 31 23.56 -6.18 -2.83
CA TYR A 31 22.39 -6.46 -3.65
C TYR A 31 22.56 -5.97 -5.07
N ALA A 32 22.22 -6.83 -6.05
CA ALA A 32 22.06 -6.47 -7.45
C ALA A 32 20.56 -6.46 -7.78
N VAL A 33 20.03 -5.29 -8.04
CA VAL A 33 18.63 -5.02 -8.42
C VAL A 33 18.58 -4.85 -9.93
N ARG A 34 18.02 -5.85 -10.62
CA ARG A 34 17.94 -5.85 -12.08
C ARG A 34 16.66 -5.17 -12.53
N THR A 35 16.80 -4.30 -13.51
CA THR A 35 15.71 -3.59 -14.19
C THR A 35 15.87 -3.71 -15.70
N SER A 36 14.83 -3.34 -16.45
CA SER A 36 14.90 -3.24 -17.92
C SER A 36 15.96 -2.23 -18.43
N ARG A 37 16.40 -1.29 -17.56
CA ARG A 37 17.38 -0.23 -17.90
C ARG A 37 18.78 -0.52 -17.39
N GLY A 38 19.00 -1.63 -16.70
CA GLY A 38 20.30 -2.03 -16.17
C GLY A 38 20.23 -2.54 -14.74
N THR A 39 21.40 -2.76 -14.14
CA THR A 39 21.53 -3.26 -12.77
C THR A 39 21.94 -2.15 -11.81
N ILE A 40 21.24 -2.04 -10.70
CA ILE A 40 21.55 -1.13 -9.59
C ILE A 40 22.16 -1.95 -8.47
N TYR A 41 23.35 -1.56 -8.01
CA TYR A 41 23.95 -2.14 -6.81
C TYR A 41 23.54 -1.35 -5.59
N ALA A 42 23.01 -2.03 -4.58
CA ALA A 42 22.41 -1.40 -3.42
C ALA A 42 22.94 -1.97 -2.09
N ARG A 43 23.08 -1.11 -1.08
CA ARG A 43 23.34 -1.51 0.30
C ARG A 43 22.06 -2.01 0.98
N HIS A 44 20.96 -1.30 0.75
CA HIS A 44 19.64 -1.64 1.26
C HIS A 44 18.65 -1.76 0.12
N VAL A 45 17.69 -2.67 0.26
CA VAL A 45 16.53 -2.78 -0.63
C VAL A 45 15.27 -2.61 0.22
N VAL A 46 14.40 -1.71 -0.20
CA VAL A 46 13.12 -1.44 0.48
C VAL A 46 11.97 -1.90 -0.41
N HIS A 47 11.22 -2.88 0.07
CA HIS A 47 10.01 -3.36 -0.59
C HIS A 47 8.81 -2.50 -0.15
N ALA A 48 8.46 -1.49 -0.97
CA ALA A 48 7.31 -0.62 -0.78
C ALA A 48 6.23 -0.83 -1.85
N THR A 49 6.25 -2.00 -2.51
CA THR A 49 5.39 -2.34 -3.65
C THR A 49 4.05 -2.96 -3.23
N ASN A 50 3.68 -2.82 -1.95
CA ASN A 50 2.40 -3.25 -1.38
C ASN A 50 2.04 -4.70 -1.76
N ALA A 51 0.95 -4.91 -2.51
CA ALA A 51 0.50 -6.23 -2.95
C ALA A 51 1.56 -7.00 -3.75
N PHE A 52 2.41 -6.29 -4.48
CA PHE A 52 3.42 -6.88 -5.35
C PHE A 52 4.74 -7.25 -4.64
N ALA A 53 4.89 -6.94 -3.35
CA ALA A 53 6.09 -7.30 -2.59
C ALA A 53 6.39 -8.82 -2.59
N SER A 54 5.35 -9.66 -2.61
CA SER A 54 5.47 -11.11 -2.67
C SER A 54 6.05 -11.66 -3.98
N GLN A 55 6.12 -10.85 -5.04
CA GLN A 55 6.75 -11.24 -6.31
C GLN A 55 8.29 -11.29 -6.19
N LEU A 56 8.86 -10.31 -5.47
CA LEU A 56 10.30 -10.20 -5.28
C LEU A 56 10.79 -10.83 -3.97
N VAL A 57 9.87 -11.11 -3.01
CA VAL A 57 10.17 -11.75 -1.74
C VAL A 57 9.34 -13.03 -1.59
N PRO A 58 9.91 -14.20 -1.97
CA PRO A 58 9.16 -15.46 -2.04
C PRO A 58 8.49 -15.88 -0.73
N GLY A 59 9.10 -15.58 0.42
CA GLY A 59 8.56 -15.92 1.74
C GLY A 59 7.32 -15.10 2.14
N LEU A 60 6.99 -14.05 1.40
CA LEU A 60 5.77 -13.26 1.60
C LEU A 60 4.56 -13.79 0.82
N ARG A 61 4.74 -14.79 -0.04
CA ARG A 61 3.62 -15.46 -0.72
C ARG A 61 2.67 -16.01 0.32
N LYS A 62 1.36 -15.81 0.12
CA LYS A 62 0.28 -16.11 1.09
C LYS A 62 0.32 -15.28 2.38
N LYS A 63 1.26 -14.36 2.55
CA LYS A 63 1.31 -13.43 3.67
C LYS A 63 0.81 -12.04 3.26
N ILE A 64 1.14 -11.66 2.04
CA ILE A 64 0.59 -10.50 1.35
C ILE A 64 -0.03 -11.01 0.06
N THR A 65 -1.30 -10.77 -0.13
CA THR A 65 -2.05 -11.19 -1.32
C THR A 65 -2.76 -9.98 -1.91
N GLY A 66 -2.68 -9.83 -3.23
CA GLY A 66 -3.41 -8.80 -3.94
C GLY A 66 -4.91 -9.10 -3.96
N ALA A 67 -5.71 -8.04 -3.92
CA ALA A 67 -7.13 -8.12 -4.17
C ALA A 67 -7.57 -6.90 -4.99
N ARG A 68 -8.37 -7.13 -6.01
CA ARG A 68 -8.86 -6.07 -6.89
C ARG A 68 -10.02 -5.34 -6.24
N ALA A 69 -9.86 -4.04 -6.01
CA ALA A 69 -10.88 -3.14 -5.51
C ALA A 69 -11.31 -2.16 -6.60
N HIS A 70 -12.49 -1.59 -6.49
CA HIS A 70 -13.09 -0.71 -7.49
C HIS A 70 -13.34 0.67 -6.90
N MET A 71 -13.18 1.67 -7.75
CA MET A 71 -13.41 3.08 -7.47
C MET A 71 -14.15 3.73 -8.62
N SER A 72 -14.87 4.81 -8.31
CA SER A 72 -15.47 5.67 -9.34
C SER A 72 -15.29 7.14 -8.99
N ALA A 73 -15.27 7.98 -10.00
CA ALA A 73 -15.51 9.41 -9.93
C ALA A 73 -16.93 9.69 -10.42
N GLN A 74 -17.74 10.31 -9.58
CA GLN A 74 -19.11 10.62 -9.90
C GLN A 74 -19.38 12.11 -9.68
N ARG A 75 -19.97 12.74 -10.67
CA ARG A 75 -20.53 14.08 -10.50
C ARG A 75 -21.86 13.95 -9.80
N PRO A 76 -22.03 14.52 -8.60
CA PRO A 76 -23.32 14.52 -7.95
C PRO A 76 -24.30 15.40 -8.70
N GLY A 77 -25.59 15.17 -8.50
CA GLY A 77 -26.62 16.02 -9.05
C GLY A 77 -26.66 17.40 -8.36
N LEU A 78 -27.37 18.34 -8.97
CA LEU A 78 -27.44 19.74 -8.53
C LEU A 78 -28.00 19.95 -7.10
N GLY A 79 -28.71 18.97 -6.56
CA GLY A 79 -29.24 19.03 -5.20
C GLY A 79 -28.25 18.58 -4.12
N PHE A 80 -27.10 18.00 -4.49
CA PHE A 80 -26.12 17.53 -3.53
C PHE A 80 -25.32 18.71 -2.94
N PRO A 81 -25.11 18.75 -1.61
CA PRO A 81 -24.40 19.86 -0.99
C PRO A 81 -22.91 19.87 -1.38
N ASP A 82 -22.38 21.05 -1.66
CA ASP A 82 -20.95 21.25 -1.78
C ASP A 82 -20.33 21.38 -0.39
N SER A 83 -19.51 20.41 -0.01
CA SER A 83 -18.73 20.43 1.22
C SER A 83 -17.32 21.00 1.03
N ALA A 84 -16.98 21.46 -0.18
CA ALA A 84 -15.66 22.00 -0.53
C ALA A 84 -14.50 21.08 -0.16
N GLY A 85 -14.69 19.76 -0.28
CA GLY A 85 -13.68 18.76 0.08
C GLY A 85 -13.50 18.52 1.58
N LYS A 86 -14.38 19.05 2.43
CA LYS A 86 -14.26 18.96 3.90
C LYS A 86 -14.98 17.76 4.50
N ARG A 87 -15.67 16.96 3.71
CA ARG A 87 -16.44 15.80 4.19
C ARG A 87 -16.12 14.54 3.41
N SER A 88 -16.13 13.44 4.15
CA SER A 88 -16.18 12.08 3.66
C SER A 88 -17.26 11.31 4.41
N TRP A 89 -17.75 10.26 3.82
CA TRP A 89 -18.79 9.41 4.42
C TRP A 89 -18.36 7.95 4.29
N SER A 90 -18.70 7.16 5.31
CA SER A 90 -18.66 5.71 5.25
C SER A 90 -20.07 5.17 5.43
N ILE A 91 -20.47 4.26 4.57
CA ILE A 91 -21.78 3.61 4.59
C ILE A 91 -21.55 2.16 4.95
N VAL A 92 -21.99 1.79 6.14
CA VAL A 92 -21.90 0.41 6.62
C VAL A 92 -23.24 -0.27 6.36
N SER A 93 -23.23 -1.39 5.68
CA SER A 93 -24.39 -2.22 5.38
C SER A 93 -24.11 -3.68 5.75
N GLY A 94 -25.17 -4.50 5.85
CA GLY A 94 -25.02 -5.92 6.16
C GLY A 94 -24.27 -6.70 5.08
N GLY A 95 -22.97 -6.72 5.15
CA GLY A 95 -22.09 -7.40 4.21
C GLY A 95 -21.00 -6.50 3.61
N GLY A 96 -20.67 -5.39 4.24
CA GLY A 96 -19.56 -4.55 3.80
C GLY A 96 -19.74 -3.07 4.09
N PHE A 97 -18.83 -2.30 3.52
CA PHE A 97 -18.88 -0.84 3.62
C PHE A 97 -18.52 -0.21 2.27
N ASP A 98 -19.05 0.99 2.08
CA ASP A 98 -18.68 1.87 1.00
C ASP A 98 -18.18 3.19 1.58
N TYR A 99 -17.31 3.85 0.88
CA TYR A 99 -16.76 5.12 1.32
C TYR A 99 -16.73 6.13 0.19
N VAL A 100 -16.87 7.40 0.55
CA VAL A 100 -16.84 8.49 -0.40
C VAL A 100 -16.17 9.72 0.17
N THR A 101 -15.40 10.38 -0.65
CA THR A 101 -14.82 11.69 -0.36
C THR A 101 -15.21 12.65 -1.47
N GLN A 102 -15.74 13.82 -1.10
CA GLN A 102 -16.00 14.89 -2.06
C GLN A 102 -14.71 15.67 -2.30
N ARG A 103 -14.36 15.84 -3.56
CA ARG A 103 -13.26 16.73 -3.95
C ARG A 103 -13.71 18.20 -3.86
N PRO A 104 -12.80 19.15 -3.60
CA PRO A 104 -13.08 20.55 -3.83
C PRO A 104 -13.52 20.78 -5.29
N SER A 105 -14.52 21.64 -5.49
CA SER A 105 -14.89 22.05 -6.87
C SER A 105 -13.76 22.85 -7.48
N THR A 106 -13.48 22.57 -8.75
CA THR A 106 -12.55 23.34 -9.60
C THR A 106 -13.29 24.23 -10.59
N THR A 107 -14.63 24.13 -10.66
CA THR A 107 -15.46 24.82 -11.63
C THR A 107 -16.57 25.57 -10.89
N GLU A 108 -16.70 26.86 -11.17
CA GLU A 108 -17.75 27.69 -10.59
C GLU A 108 -19.14 27.16 -10.94
N GLY A 109 -20.02 27.10 -9.95
CA GLY A 109 -21.39 26.60 -10.11
C GLY A 109 -21.55 25.08 -10.14
N TRP A 110 -20.47 24.31 -9.91
CA TRP A 110 -20.52 22.85 -9.80
C TRP A 110 -20.00 22.38 -8.45
N GLN A 111 -20.65 21.36 -7.88
CA GLN A 111 -20.12 20.65 -6.71
C GLN A 111 -18.90 19.83 -7.13
N GLY A 112 -17.96 19.61 -6.20
CA GLY A 112 -16.82 18.74 -6.44
C GLY A 112 -17.24 17.29 -6.64
N ASP A 113 -16.54 16.58 -7.52
CA ASP A 113 -16.79 15.18 -7.79
C ASP A 113 -16.64 14.32 -6.53
N LEU A 114 -17.44 13.28 -6.46
CA LEU A 114 -17.39 12.26 -5.42
C LEU A 114 -16.50 11.11 -5.86
N MET A 115 -15.45 10.85 -5.10
CA MET A 115 -14.58 9.69 -5.26
C MET A 115 -15.15 8.57 -4.40
N ILE A 116 -15.76 7.57 -5.03
CA ILE A 116 -16.55 6.51 -4.38
C ILE A 116 -15.84 5.18 -4.54
N GLY A 117 -15.58 4.51 -3.42
CA GLY A 117 -15.04 3.16 -3.37
C GLY A 117 -15.85 2.25 -2.46
N GLY A 118 -15.70 0.96 -2.63
CA GLY A 118 -16.42 -0.04 -1.85
C GLY A 118 -16.98 -1.16 -2.70
N GLY A 119 -18.08 -1.75 -2.26
CA GLY A 119 -18.75 -2.83 -2.97
C GLY A 119 -17.94 -4.10 -3.14
N PHE A 120 -16.83 -4.28 -2.41
CA PHE A 120 -15.94 -5.43 -2.55
C PHE A 120 -16.70 -6.76 -2.43
N VAL A 121 -17.58 -6.86 -1.45
CA VAL A 121 -18.41 -8.05 -1.20
C VAL A 121 -19.62 -8.19 -2.14
N ARG A 122 -19.78 -7.28 -3.11
CA ARG A 122 -20.89 -7.32 -4.10
C ARG A 122 -20.54 -8.11 -5.36
N SER A 123 -19.26 -8.50 -5.52
CA SER A 123 -18.87 -9.41 -6.59
C SER A 123 -19.56 -10.77 -6.47
N LEU A 124 -19.52 -11.58 -7.51
CA LEU A 124 -20.27 -12.83 -7.61
C LEU A 124 -20.02 -13.80 -6.45
N LYS A 125 -18.79 -13.83 -5.91
CA LYS A 125 -18.41 -14.69 -4.78
C LYS A 125 -18.08 -13.88 -3.52
N GLN A 126 -18.80 -12.80 -3.30
CA GLN A 126 -18.68 -11.97 -2.09
C GLN A 126 -17.26 -11.49 -1.80
N GLY A 127 -16.53 -11.10 -2.82
CA GLY A 127 -15.15 -10.60 -2.73
C GLY A 127 -14.08 -11.68 -2.91
N ILE A 128 -14.39 -12.96 -2.69
CA ILE A 128 -13.43 -14.06 -2.81
C ILE A 128 -12.84 -14.15 -4.23
N ASP A 129 -13.66 -13.93 -5.24
CA ASP A 129 -13.26 -13.91 -6.65
C ASP A 129 -12.39 -12.71 -7.04
N GLN A 130 -12.26 -11.72 -6.17
CA GLN A 130 -11.36 -10.59 -6.33
C GLN A 130 -9.98 -10.80 -5.66
N VAL A 131 -9.88 -11.76 -4.73
CA VAL A 131 -8.62 -12.09 -4.05
C VAL A 131 -7.73 -12.91 -4.98
N GLY A 132 -6.45 -12.56 -5.04
CA GLY A 132 -5.47 -13.15 -5.95
C GLY A 132 -5.48 -12.57 -7.36
N VAL A 133 -6.32 -11.58 -7.63
CA VAL A 133 -6.33 -10.83 -8.90
C VAL A 133 -5.31 -9.70 -8.81
N TYR A 134 -4.36 -9.68 -9.77
CA TYR A 134 -3.29 -8.68 -9.85
C TYR A 134 -3.36 -7.84 -11.13
N ASP A 135 -4.41 -8.01 -11.90
CA ASP A 135 -4.68 -7.23 -13.10
C ASP A 135 -5.80 -6.23 -12.81
N ASP A 136 -5.47 -4.95 -12.86
CA ASP A 136 -6.38 -3.82 -12.66
C ASP A 136 -6.81 -3.15 -13.98
N GLY A 137 -6.24 -3.59 -15.11
CA GLY A 137 -6.49 -2.97 -16.42
C GLY A 137 -7.49 -3.71 -17.32
N ALA A 138 -7.69 -5.02 -17.11
CA ALA A 138 -8.39 -5.82 -18.13
C ALA A 138 -9.91 -5.82 -18.01
N THR A 139 -10.46 -5.93 -16.80
CA THR A 139 -11.92 -6.09 -16.63
C THR A 139 -12.39 -5.60 -15.29
N LEU A 140 -13.42 -4.78 -15.27
CA LEU A 140 -14.13 -4.38 -14.06
C LEU A 140 -15.14 -5.44 -13.66
N ASP A 141 -15.37 -5.64 -12.35
CA ASP A 141 -16.46 -6.46 -11.88
C ASP A 141 -17.78 -5.71 -12.00
N GLY A 142 -18.66 -6.20 -12.89
CA GLY A 142 -19.90 -5.52 -13.24
C GLY A 142 -20.88 -5.36 -12.07
N LEU A 143 -20.93 -6.32 -11.13
CA LEU A 143 -21.79 -6.23 -9.94
C LEU A 143 -21.30 -5.17 -8.98
N THR A 144 -20.00 -5.12 -8.73
CA THR A 144 -19.37 -4.08 -7.91
C THR A 144 -19.57 -2.70 -8.51
N VAL A 145 -19.36 -2.56 -9.84
CA VAL A 145 -19.59 -1.29 -10.56
C VAL A 145 -21.04 -0.85 -10.46
N ALA A 146 -22.00 -1.76 -10.69
CA ALA A 146 -23.43 -1.44 -10.57
C ALA A 146 -23.79 -0.98 -9.15
N HIS A 147 -23.21 -1.62 -8.12
CA HIS A 147 -23.42 -1.22 -6.73
C HIS A 147 -22.88 0.18 -6.45
N ILE A 148 -21.61 0.48 -6.75
CA ILE A 148 -21.03 1.80 -6.48
C ILE A 148 -21.69 2.91 -7.33
N ALA A 149 -22.24 2.58 -8.49
CA ALA A 149 -23.01 3.51 -9.30
C ALA A 149 -24.34 3.90 -8.65
N GLY A 150 -24.99 2.96 -7.95
CA GLY A 150 -26.35 3.12 -7.44
C GLY A 150 -26.48 3.47 -5.97
N ILE A 151 -25.48 3.10 -5.13
CA ILE A 151 -25.61 3.20 -3.69
C ILE A 151 -25.76 4.64 -3.19
N PHE A 152 -24.97 5.58 -3.69
CA PHE A 152 -25.01 6.96 -3.25
C PHE A 152 -26.25 7.71 -3.73
N PRO A 153 -26.68 7.60 -5.01
CA PRO A 153 -27.97 8.11 -5.44
C PRO A 153 -29.12 7.66 -4.56
N SER A 154 -29.16 6.40 -4.14
CA SER A 154 -30.24 5.87 -3.32
C SER A 154 -30.23 6.38 -1.89
N ILE A 155 -29.04 6.51 -1.28
CA ILE A 155 -28.90 6.98 0.12
C ILE A 155 -29.17 8.47 0.24
N PHE A 156 -28.68 9.27 -0.69
CA PHE A 156 -28.81 10.72 -0.67
C PHE A 156 -30.08 11.25 -1.35
N HIS A 157 -30.97 10.38 -1.81
CA HIS A 157 -32.28 10.82 -2.32
C HIS A 157 -33.10 11.53 -1.22
N PRO A 158 -33.78 12.67 -1.50
CA PRO A 158 -33.88 13.38 -2.79
C PRO A 158 -32.73 14.36 -3.08
N ASN A 159 -31.78 14.53 -2.16
CA ASN A 159 -30.70 15.52 -2.24
C ASN A 159 -29.64 15.20 -3.29
N TRP A 160 -29.65 14.00 -3.86
CA TRP A 160 -28.75 13.67 -4.98
C TRP A 160 -29.02 14.60 -6.17
N GLY A 161 -30.29 14.79 -6.52
CA GLY A 161 -30.72 15.71 -7.55
C GLY A 161 -30.54 15.18 -8.98
N GLN A 162 -30.81 16.09 -9.93
CA GLN A 162 -30.70 15.82 -11.36
C GLN A 162 -29.31 16.10 -11.88
N ARG A 163 -29.02 15.65 -13.11
CA ARG A 163 -27.74 15.82 -13.83
C ARG A 163 -26.53 15.16 -13.19
N ALA A 164 -26.75 14.17 -12.34
CA ALA A 164 -25.67 13.33 -11.87
C ALA A 164 -25.14 12.45 -13.02
N SER A 165 -23.83 12.20 -13.01
CA SER A 165 -23.18 11.32 -13.99
C SER A 165 -22.02 10.54 -13.36
N MET A 166 -21.79 9.34 -13.86
CA MET A 166 -20.54 8.64 -13.60
C MET A 166 -19.51 9.12 -14.63
N GLU A 167 -18.46 9.76 -14.17
CA GLU A 167 -17.41 10.33 -15.02
C GLU A 167 -16.37 9.28 -15.37
N GLU A 168 -15.95 8.49 -14.39
CA GLU A 168 -14.93 7.46 -14.53
C GLU A 168 -15.17 6.30 -13.56
N VAL A 169 -14.72 5.12 -13.95
CA VAL A 169 -14.63 3.94 -13.08
C VAL A 169 -13.34 3.19 -13.36
N TRP A 170 -12.68 2.76 -12.32
CA TRP A 170 -11.42 2.00 -12.42
C TRP A 170 -11.30 0.97 -11.31
N SER A 171 -10.33 0.09 -11.46
CA SER A 171 -9.92 -0.81 -10.40
C SER A 171 -8.46 -0.56 -10.00
N GLY A 172 -8.08 -1.07 -8.84
CA GLY A 172 -6.72 -1.05 -8.35
C GLY A 172 -6.48 -2.23 -7.43
N ILE A 173 -5.19 -2.58 -7.25
CA ILE A 173 -4.83 -3.74 -6.45
C ILE A 173 -4.47 -3.28 -5.05
N ILE A 174 -5.31 -3.63 -4.09
CA ILE A 174 -5.00 -3.51 -2.66
C ILE A 174 -4.25 -4.74 -2.18
N ALA A 175 -3.54 -4.62 -1.06
CA ALA A 175 -2.93 -5.76 -0.41
C ALA A 175 -3.78 -6.22 0.77
N LEU A 176 -3.91 -7.51 0.94
CA LEU A 176 -4.49 -8.13 2.14
C LEU A 176 -3.41 -8.91 2.86
N THR A 177 -3.40 -8.83 4.19
CA THR A 177 -2.56 -9.63 5.09
C THR A 177 -3.42 -10.48 6.00
N GLY A 178 -2.90 -11.59 6.50
CA GLY A 178 -3.70 -12.50 7.32
C GLY A 178 -4.12 -11.98 8.69
N ASP A 179 -3.58 -10.84 9.12
CA ASP A 179 -3.91 -10.15 10.38
C ASP A 179 -4.40 -8.70 10.16
N ASN A 180 -4.67 -8.32 8.91
CA ASN A 180 -5.11 -7.00 8.49
C ASN A 180 -4.16 -5.83 8.84
N LEU A 181 -2.93 -6.10 9.28
CA LEU A 181 -1.94 -5.08 9.62
C LEU A 181 -0.78 -5.07 8.62
N PRO A 182 -0.19 -3.90 8.33
CA PRO A 182 0.97 -3.82 7.44
C PRO A 182 2.21 -4.42 8.10
N PHE A 183 3.16 -4.85 7.28
CA PHE A 183 4.49 -5.27 7.71
C PHE A 183 5.47 -4.11 7.57
N VAL A 184 6.13 -3.75 8.66
CA VAL A 184 7.16 -2.69 8.71
C VAL A 184 8.42 -3.24 9.37
N GLY A 185 9.57 -3.13 8.70
CA GLY A 185 10.84 -3.53 9.29
C GLY A 185 11.76 -4.35 8.40
N ARG A 186 12.77 -4.97 9.01
CA ARG A 186 13.79 -5.77 8.33
C ARG A 186 13.27 -7.17 8.01
N LEU A 187 13.54 -7.64 6.80
CA LEU A 187 13.23 -9.00 6.38
C LEU A 187 14.42 -9.93 6.63
N GLY A 188 14.15 -11.06 7.26
CA GLY A 188 15.14 -12.12 7.46
C GLY A 188 15.38 -12.95 6.18
N LYS A 189 16.55 -13.56 6.09
CA LYS A 189 16.95 -14.45 4.98
C LYS A 189 15.95 -15.58 4.70
N SER A 190 15.23 -16.04 5.72
CA SER A 190 14.20 -17.08 5.57
C SER A 190 13.02 -16.65 4.71
N PHE A 191 12.78 -15.35 4.57
CA PHE A 191 11.71 -14.77 3.74
C PHE A 191 12.22 -14.31 2.39
N THR A 192 13.40 -13.70 2.35
CA THR A 192 13.99 -13.19 1.10
C THR A 192 14.61 -14.28 0.25
N GLY A 193 15.06 -15.39 0.86
CA GLY A 193 15.86 -16.43 0.21
C GLY A 193 17.29 -15.97 -0.08
N ARG A 194 17.69 -14.76 0.31
CA ARG A 194 18.99 -14.15 0.02
C ARG A 194 19.85 -14.09 1.28
N ASN A 195 21.08 -14.55 1.19
CA ASN A 195 22.04 -14.58 2.31
C ASN A 195 23.30 -13.78 1.95
N ILE A 196 23.38 -12.56 2.44
CA ILE A 196 24.53 -11.67 2.22
C ILE A 196 25.73 -11.96 3.12
N GLN A 197 25.57 -12.77 4.18
CA GLN A 197 26.65 -13.10 5.13
C GLN A 197 27.71 -14.01 4.52
N ASN A 198 27.38 -14.72 3.42
CA ASN A 198 28.29 -15.64 2.74
C ASN A 198 29.16 -14.96 1.68
N LEU A 199 29.13 -13.64 1.57
CA LEU A 199 30.00 -12.93 0.64
C LEU A 199 31.46 -12.99 1.12
N GLN A 200 32.33 -13.57 0.30
CA GLN A 200 33.77 -13.60 0.59
C GLN A 200 34.31 -12.16 0.65
N GLY A 201 34.98 -11.82 1.75
CA GLY A 201 35.50 -10.48 1.97
C GLY A 201 34.49 -9.48 2.56
N SER A 202 33.41 -9.98 3.19
CA SER A 202 32.45 -9.09 3.86
C SER A 202 33.16 -8.32 4.98
N SER A 203 33.47 -7.08 4.70
CA SER A 203 33.93 -6.11 5.71
C SER A 203 32.78 -5.80 6.67
N LYS A 204 33.09 -5.21 7.84
CA LYS A 204 32.09 -4.73 8.81
C LYS A 204 30.93 -3.92 8.17
N ASN A 205 31.16 -3.38 6.98
CA ASN A 205 30.15 -2.60 6.21
C ASN A 205 28.97 -3.42 5.64
N THR A 206 29.03 -4.76 5.59
CA THR A 206 27.90 -5.60 5.15
C THR A 206 26.94 -5.95 6.28
N GLU A 207 27.33 -5.81 7.54
CA GLU A 207 26.47 -6.06 8.69
C GLU A 207 25.29 -5.08 8.74
N ASP A 208 25.51 -3.84 8.28
CA ASP A 208 24.48 -2.81 8.21
C ASP A 208 23.54 -2.94 6.99
N SER A 209 23.87 -3.80 6.01
CA SER A 209 23.09 -3.98 4.80
C SER A 209 21.85 -4.84 5.06
N GLY A 210 20.75 -4.60 4.34
CA GLY A 210 19.54 -5.39 4.55
C GLY A 210 18.42 -5.16 3.56
N GLU A 211 17.48 -6.09 3.58
CA GLU A 211 16.20 -5.94 2.91
C GLU A 211 15.13 -5.55 3.93
N TRP A 212 14.26 -4.66 3.54
CA TRP A 212 13.28 -4.03 4.39
C TRP A 212 11.91 -4.01 3.70
N ILE A 213 10.86 -3.92 4.50
CA ILE A 213 9.49 -3.88 4.00
C ILE A 213 8.68 -2.79 4.69
N ALA A 214 7.85 -2.10 3.90
CA ALA A 214 6.71 -1.31 4.33
C ALA A 214 5.57 -1.56 3.34
N ALA A 215 4.74 -2.56 3.62
CA ALA A 215 3.73 -3.06 2.68
C ALA A 215 2.66 -3.89 3.38
N GLY A 216 1.59 -4.21 2.65
CA GLY A 216 0.49 -5.03 3.18
C GLY A 216 -0.57 -4.18 3.90
N TRP A 217 -0.97 -3.08 3.30
CA TRP A 217 -1.78 -2.03 3.95
C TRP A 217 -3.24 -2.42 4.21
N SER A 218 -3.74 -3.52 3.71
CA SER A 218 -5.12 -4.00 3.88
C SER A 218 -6.21 -2.95 3.63
N GLY A 219 -5.98 -2.07 2.65
CA GLY A 219 -6.85 -0.93 2.31
C GLY A 219 -6.54 0.36 3.08
N GLU A 220 -5.77 0.33 4.17
CA GLU A 220 -5.53 1.44 5.10
C GLU A 220 -4.21 2.19 4.84
N GLY A 221 -3.72 2.17 3.59
CA GLY A 221 -2.42 2.77 3.24
C GLY A 221 -2.30 4.25 3.60
N MET A 222 -3.36 5.04 3.44
CA MET A 222 -3.35 6.47 3.76
C MET A 222 -3.16 6.74 5.26
N VAL A 223 -3.56 5.81 6.12
CA VAL A 223 -3.39 5.90 7.58
C VAL A 223 -1.97 5.53 7.99
N TRP A 224 -1.41 4.47 7.40
CA TRP A 224 -0.17 3.85 7.87
C TRP A 224 1.10 4.29 7.16
N ALA A 225 1.03 4.56 5.85
CA ALA A 225 2.21 4.59 4.99
C ALA A 225 3.24 5.67 5.37
N TRP A 226 2.78 6.85 5.81
CA TRP A 226 3.69 7.95 6.16
C TRP A 226 4.54 7.64 7.38
N LEU A 227 3.91 7.23 8.48
CA LEU A 227 4.63 6.92 9.71
C LEU A 227 5.43 5.61 9.57
N ALA A 228 4.92 4.62 8.86
CA ALA A 228 5.66 3.39 8.55
C ALA A 228 6.91 3.66 7.70
N GLY A 229 6.83 4.54 6.72
CA GLY A 229 7.99 4.96 5.93
C GLY A 229 9.02 5.71 6.78
N SER A 230 8.55 6.59 7.68
CA SER A 230 9.42 7.31 8.64
C SER A 230 10.10 6.34 9.61
N ALA A 231 9.35 5.38 10.15
CA ALA A 231 9.88 4.32 11.03
C ALA A 231 10.97 3.50 10.32
N LEU A 232 10.68 3.10 9.09
CA LEU A 232 11.63 2.32 8.30
C LEU A 232 12.93 3.08 8.02
N GLY A 233 12.83 4.39 7.74
CA GLY A 233 14.01 5.26 7.60
C GLY A 233 14.86 5.31 8.87
N ILE A 234 14.23 5.40 10.05
CA ILE A 234 14.91 5.36 11.35
C ILE A 234 15.60 4.02 11.58
N MET A 235 14.92 2.91 11.26
CA MET A 235 15.49 1.55 11.38
C MET A 235 16.69 1.34 10.45
N ILE A 236 16.60 1.80 9.21
CA ILE A 236 17.71 1.70 8.23
C ILE A 236 18.92 2.51 8.69
N ALA A 237 18.68 3.63 9.38
CA ALA A 237 19.72 4.47 9.94
C ALA A 237 20.29 3.95 11.30
N GLY A 238 19.73 2.87 11.86
CA GLY A 238 20.15 2.31 13.15
C GLY A 238 19.89 3.24 14.34
N ARG A 239 18.81 4.05 14.27
CA ARG A 239 18.53 5.12 15.24
C ARG A 239 17.27 4.86 16.08
N GLU A 240 16.83 3.62 16.19
CA GLU A 240 15.56 3.23 16.84
C GLU A 240 15.50 3.59 18.33
N GLN A 241 16.67 3.61 18.99
CA GLN A 241 16.80 3.90 20.41
C GLN A 241 17.07 5.38 20.72
N GLU A 242 17.24 6.21 19.68
CA GLU A 242 17.51 7.62 19.86
C GLU A 242 16.23 8.41 20.19
N GLU A 243 16.33 9.33 21.14
CA GLU A 243 15.32 10.33 21.43
C GLU A 243 15.32 11.40 20.32
N LEU A 244 14.57 11.15 19.27
CA LEU A 244 14.52 12.04 18.12
C LEU A 244 13.58 13.23 18.38
N PRO A 245 13.91 14.44 17.88
CA PRO A 245 13.01 15.58 17.99
C PRO A 245 11.72 15.36 17.19
N GLU A 246 10.63 15.91 17.67
CA GLU A 246 9.39 16.01 16.88
C GLU A 246 9.61 16.85 15.64
N VAL A 247 9.05 16.41 14.51
CA VAL A 247 9.03 17.16 13.26
C VAL A 247 7.65 17.04 12.61
N VAL A 248 7.35 17.94 11.69
CA VAL A 248 6.07 17.92 10.97
C VAL A 248 5.85 16.53 10.34
N GLY A 249 4.76 15.88 10.73
CA GLY A 249 4.35 14.57 10.22
C GLY A 249 5.03 13.36 10.90
N ARG A 250 5.85 13.57 11.95
CA ARG A 250 6.46 12.47 12.71
C ARG A 250 6.57 12.84 14.20
N PRO A 251 6.07 12.01 15.13
CA PRO A 251 6.25 12.20 16.57
C PRO A 251 7.73 12.24 16.98
N GLY A 252 8.02 12.89 18.09
CA GLY A 252 9.31 12.82 18.77
C GLY A 252 9.48 11.51 19.56
N GLY A 253 10.61 11.36 20.21
CA GLY A 253 10.93 10.21 21.06
C GLY A 253 11.61 9.05 20.32
N ALA A 254 11.88 7.99 21.05
CA ALA A 254 12.41 6.74 20.51
C ALA A 254 11.34 6.04 19.64
N LEU A 255 11.75 5.22 18.68
CA LEU A 255 10.84 4.59 17.73
C LEU A 255 9.70 3.81 18.43
N ALA A 256 10.01 3.08 19.48
CA ALA A 256 9.05 2.28 20.24
C ALA A 256 7.98 3.11 20.98
N SER A 257 8.14 4.42 21.12
CA SER A 257 7.16 5.26 21.78
C SER A 257 5.94 5.58 20.90
N TRP A 258 6.04 5.37 19.57
CA TRP A 258 4.97 5.71 18.64
C TRP A 258 4.71 4.69 17.52
N LEU A 259 5.64 3.76 17.27
CA LEU A 259 5.41 2.66 16.33
C LEU A 259 4.89 1.44 17.07
N PRO A 260 3.66 0.97 16.84
CA PRO A 260 3.14 -0.26 17.44
C PRO A 260 4.01 -1.47 17.07
N GLU A 261 4.34 -2.29 18.06
CA GLU A 261 5.14 -3.50 17.83
C GLU A 261 4.44 -4.53 16.95
N GLU A 262 3.12 -4.50 16.91
CA GLU A 262 2.25 -5.33 16.06
C GLU A 262 2.51 -5.11 14.57
N LEU A 263 3.05 -3.96 14.18
CA LEU A 263 3.39 -3.66 12.78
C LEU A 263 4.75 -4.24 12.38
N LEU A 264 5.60 -4.60 13.35
CA LEU A 264 6.94 -5.06 13.06
C LEU A 264 6.95 -6.38 12.25
N ALA A 265 7.74 -6.42 11.20
CA ALA A 265 7.94 -7.59 10.34
C ALA A 265 8.81 -8.67 11.02
N THR A 266 8.43 -9.09 12.24
CA THR A 266 9.14 -10.14 12.97
C THR A 266 8.97 -11.50 12.29
N ASN A 267 9.97 -12.38 12.43
CA ASN A 267 9.88 -13.75 11.93
C ASN A 267 8.66 -14.52 12.49
N LYS A 268 8.31 -14.27 13.75
CA LYS A 268 7.14 -14.88 14.41
C LYS A 268 5.85 -14.43 13.70
N ARG A 269 5.65 -13.13 13.55
CA ARG A 269 4.45 -12.56 12.93
C ARG A 269 4.33 -12.97 11.46
N LEU A 270 5.41 -12.85 10.67
CA LEU A 270 5.42 -13.23 9.26
C LEU A 270 5.07 -14.70 9.04
N ARG A 271 5.47 -15.61 9.95
CA ARG A 271 5.07 -17.04 9.86
C ARG A 271 3.58 -17.24 10.14
N SER A 272 3.01 -16.48 11.06
CA SER A 272 1.61 -16.64 11.49
C SER A 272 0.59 -15.89 10.62
N ALA A 273 1.00 -14.88 9.87
CA ALA A 273 0.10 -14.02 9.08
C ALA A 273 -0.25 -14.65 7.72
N ASP A 274 -0.86 -15.84 7.73
CA ASP A 274 -1.32 -16.48 6.50
C ASP A 274 -2.70 -15.97 6.11
N ILE A 275 -2.89 -15.66 4.82
CA ILE A 275 -4.15 -15.11 4.29
C ILE A 275 -5.35 -16.06 4.50
N SER A 276 -5.11 -17.36 4.64
CA SER A 276 -6.17 -18.33 4.93
C SER A 276 -6.90 -18.04 6.25
N ARG A 277 -6.29 -17.28 7.16
CA ARG A 277 -6.95 -16.84 8.39
C ARG A 277 -8.09 -15.85 8.14
N LEU A 278 -7.97 -14.99 7.13
CA LEU A 278 -9.09 -14.11 6.76
C LEU A 278 -10.27 -14.92 6.24
N ALA A 279 -10.02 -15.93 5.44
CA ALA A 279 -11.09 -16.79 4.93
C ALA A 279 -11.88 -17.54 6.02
N SER A 280 -11.29 -17.75 7.20
CA SER A 280 -11.98 -18.33 8.35
C SER A 280 -12.76 -17.31 9.21
N GLN A 281 -12.59 -16.02 8.94
CA GLN A 281 -13.28 -14.94 9.65
C GLN A 281 -14.42 -14.30 8.81
N MET A 282 -14.49 -14.63 7.54
CA MET A 282 -15.57 -14.25 6.62
C MET A 282 -16.67 -15.31 6.58
#